data_6f0ba5103a552c3f85f9d9dc9139e139
#
_entry.id   6f0ba5103a552c3f85f9d9dc9139e139
#
_cell.length_a   1.000
_cell.length_b   1.000
_cell.length_c   1.000
_cell.angle_alpha   90.00
_cell.angle_beta   90.00
_cell.angle_gamma   90.00
#
_symmetry.space_group_name_H-M   'P 1'
#
loop_
_entity.id
_entity.type
_entity.pdbx_description
1 polymer ?
#
loop_
_entity_poly.entity_id
_entity_poly.type
_entity_poly.pdbx_seq_one_letter_code
_entity_poly.pdbx_strand_id
1 'polypeptide(L)'
;VPNDVVSLIPGFSEAFRGNGDIEGGFAAWSETDYAALDYSVDSLAEVDRLLDAIRPVQDQLEWQVYTNTVLAIGAYVGEVLRRQGDSQWEWMNFDDFMRLHIDLATSLGIKEEGLNVAAVLMAGKQVTLPFNKVMRNLEEGPENSVHFYVTAMGAGD
;
A
#
# COMPACT_ATOMS: atom_id res chain seq x y z
N VAL A 1 -4.92 -6.66 12.60
CA VAL A 1 -4.67 -6.98 11.17
C VAL A 1 -5.12 -8.41 10.90
N PRO A 2 -5.95 -8.64 9.87
CA PRO A 2 -6.38 -9.99 9.51
C PRO A 2 -5.21 -10.89 9.16
N ASN A 3 -5.35 -12.20 9.43
CA ASN A 3 -4.32 -13.17 9.07
C ASN A 3 -4.19 -13.36 7.56
N ASP A 4 -5.26 -13.12 6.82
CA ASP A 4 -5.27 -13.23 5.35
C ASP A 4 -5.58 -11.87 4.74
N VAL A 5 -4.55 -11.05 4.60
CA VAL A 5 -4.66 -9.74 3.98
C VAL A 5 -4.78 -9.86 2.47
N VAL A 6 -4.11 -10.85 1.86
CA VAL A 6 -4.09 -11.00 0.40
C VAL A 6 -5.49 -11.14 -0.18
N SER A 7 -6.36 -11.91 0.47
CA SER A 7 -7.74 -12.09 -0.02
C SER A 7 -8.56 -10.81 0.05
N LEU A 8 -8.17 -9.86 0.90
CA LEU A 8 -8.88 -8.60 1.11
C LEU A 8 -8.40 -7.47 0.19
N ILE A 9 -7.24 -7.64 -0.45
CA ILE A 9 -6.62 -6.58 -1.25
C ILE A 9 -7.53 -6.08 -2.37
N PRO A 10 -8.20 -6.93 -3.17
CA PRO A 10 -9.09 -6.41 -4.21
C PRO A 10 -10.19 -5.52 -3.65
N GLY A 11 -10.81 -5.93 -2.54
CA GLY A 11 -11.86 -5.15 -1.89
C GLY A 11 -11.37 -3.82 -1.35
N PHE A 12 -10.24 -3.82 -0.66
CA PHE A 12 -9.64 -2.58 -0.16
C PHE A 12 -9.27 -1.62 -1.29
N SER A 13 -8.64 -2.14 -2.33
CA SER A 13 -8.22 -1.35 -3.47
C SER A 13 -9.42 -0.73 -4.19
N GLU A 14 -10.49 -1.49 -4.42
CA GLU A 14 -11.68 -0.98 -5.10
C GLU A 14 -12.46 -0.02 -4.22
N ALA A 15 -12.54 -0.26 -2.91
CA ALA A 15 -13.16 0.68 -1.99
C ALA A 15 -12.43 2.03 -1.98
N PHE A 16 -11.12 2.02 -2.04
CA PHE A 16 -10.33 3.25 -2.13
C PHE A 16 -10.68 4.06 -3.37
N ARG A 17 -10.98 3.39 -4.48
CA ARG A 17 -11.37 4.04 -5.73
C ARG A 17 -12.84 4.52 -5.74
N GLY A 18 -13.57 4.27 -4.67
CA GLY A 18 -14.99 4.63 -4.59
C GLY A 18 -15.94 3.50 -4.99
N ASN A 19 -15.45 2.27 -5.21
CA ASN A 19 -16.25 1.13 -5.64
C ASN A 19 -16.47 0.14 -4.51
N GLY A 20 -17.01 0.61 -3.40
CA GLY A 20 -17.33 -0.24 -2.25
C GLY A 20 -17.02 0.46 -0.95
N ASP A 21 -17.28 -0.25 0.15
CA ASP A 21 -17.11 0.26 1.50
C ASP A 21 -16.17 -0.63 2.28
N ILE A 22 -15.52 -0.04 3.28
CA ILE A 22 -14.73 -0.77 4.27
C ILE A 22 -15.41 -0.59 5.61
N GLU A 23 -15.67 -1.70 6.31
CA GLU A 23 -16.28 -1.64 7.63
C GLU A 23 -15.41 -0.79 8.57
N GLY A 24 -16.02 0.18 9.22
CA GLY A 24 -15.33 1.16 10.05
C GLY A 24 -14.86 2.40 9.31
N GLY A 25 -14.90 2.39 7.98
CA GLY A 25 -14.52 3.53 7.15
C GLY A 25 -13.02 3.71 7.00
N PHE A 26 -12.64 4.63 6.13
CA PHE A 26 -11.24 5.06 5.96
C PHE A 26 -11.23 6.56 5.68
N ALA A 27 -10.05 7.18 5.82
CA ALA A 27 -9.91 8.60 5.59
C ALA A 27 -10.13 8.89 4.10
N ALA A 28 -11.15 9.69 3.82
CA ALA A 28 -11.49 10.14 2.49
C ALA A 28 -11.32 11.66 2.43
N TRP A 29 -10.93 12.16 1.28
CA TRP A 29 -10.73 13.58 1.10
C TRP A 29 -11.63 14.05 -0.05
N SER A 30 -12.52 15.01 0.25
CA SER A 30 -13.52 15.46 -0.72
C SER A 30 -12.90 16.07 -1.98
N GLU A 31 -11.65 16.53 -1.89
CA GLU A 31 -10.94 17.12 -3.01
C GLU A 31 -10.15 16.09 -3.83
N THR A 32 -10.20 14.83 -3.44
CA THR A 32 -9.54 13.77 -4.20
C THR A 32 -10.31 13.48 -5.48
N ASP A 33 -9.59 13.45 -6.59
CA ASP A 33 -10.15 13.05 -7.87
C ASP A 33 -10.18 11.53 -7.98
N TYR A 34 -11.23 10.93 -7.47
CA TYR A 34 -11.36 9.46 -7.47
C TYR A 34 -11.46 8.89 -8.89
N ALA A 35 -11.92 9.69 -9.86
CA ALA A 35 -11.97 9.25 -11.25
C ALA A 35 -10.57 9.06 -11.86
N ALA A 36 -9.57 9.73 -11.30
CA ALA A 36 -8.19 9.57 -11.73
C ALA A 36 -7.55 8.27 -11.25
N LEU A 37 -8.18 7.58 -10.29
CA LEU A 37 -7.64 6.34 -9.72
C LEU A 37 -7.99 5.15 -10.60
N ASP A 38 -7.25 5.01 -11.68
CA ASP A 38 -7.49 4.02 -12.75
C ASP A 38 -6.40 2.94 -12.81
N TYR A 39 -5.64 2.79 -11.75
CA TYR A 39 -4.48 1.88 -11.66
C TYR A 39 -3.32 2.24 -12.58
N SER A 40 -3.33 3.43 -13.18
CA SER A 40 -2.16 3.91 -13.91
C SER A 40 -1.08 4.39 -12.95
N VAL A 41 0.16 4.41 -13.41
CA VAL A 41 1.27 4.97 -12.62
C VAL A 41 1.01 6.45 -12.33
N ASP A 42 0.50 7.19 -13.31
CA ASP A 42 0.20 8.61 -13.15
C ASP A 42 -0.84 8.88 -12.05
N SER A 43 -1.75 7.93 -11.79
CA SER A 43 -2.75 8.08 -10.73
C SER A 43 -2.12 8.21 -9.34
N LEU A 44 -0.88 7.75 -9.18
CA LEU A 44 -0.18 7.80 -7.89
C LEU A 44 0.19 9.23 -7.47
N ALA A 45 0.21 10.17 -8.42
CA ALA A 45 0.35 11.58 -8.07
C ALA A 45 -0.85 12.07 -7.24
N GLU A 46 -2.06 11.57 -7.56
CA GLU A 46 -3.26 11.88 -6.78
C GLU A 46 -3.19 11.21 -5.40
N VAL A 47 -2.65 9.99 -5.33
CA VAL A 47 -2.46 9.31 -4.04
C VAL A 47 -1.47 10.09 -3.17
N ASP A 48 -0.36 10.57 -3.73
CA ASP A 48 0.59 11.40 -2.99
C ASP A 48 -0.09 12.66 -2.46
N ARG A 49 -0.94 13.29 -3.26
CA ARG A 49 -1.67 14.49 -2.84
C ARG A 49 -2.63 14.18 -1.67
N LEU A 50 -3.29 13.03 -1.72
CA LEU A 50 -4.16 12.59 -0.63
C LEU A 50 -3.34 12.33 0.65
N LEU A 51 -2.20 11.67 0.52
CA LEU A 51 -1.33 11.43 1.66
C LEU A 51 -0.83 12.74 2.29
N ASP A 52 -0.51 13.74 1.47
CA ASP A 52 -0.14 15.07 1.97
C ASP A 52 -1.28 15.71 2.77
N ALA A 53 -2.54 15.48 2.36
CA ALA A 53 -3.69 16.00 3.07
C ALA A 53 -3.95 15.25 4.39
N ILE A 54 -3.70 13.96 4.44
CA ILE A 54 -3.92 13.14 5.64
C ILE A 54 -2.83 13.36 6.69
N ARG A 55 -1.59 13.56 6.26
CA ARG A 55 -0.43 13.62 7.16
C ARG A 55 -0.61 14.58 8.34
N PRO A 56 -1.05 15.82 8.14
CA PRO A 56 -1.18 16.76 9.27
C PRO A 56 -2.30 16.39 10.24
N VAL A 57 -3.24 15.55 9.85
CA VAL A 57 -4.40 15.21 10.69
C VAL A 57 -4.42 13.73 11.09
N GLN A 58 -3.38 12.98 10.75
CA GLN A 58 -3.37 11.52 10.98
C GLN A 58 -3.53 11.13 12.44
N ASP A 59 -3.00 11.94 13.36
CA ASP A 59 -3.10 11.65 14.80
C ASP A 59 -4.50 11.85 15.35
N GLN A 60 -5.39 12.49 14.59
CA GLN A 60 -6.78 12.70 14.96
C GLN A 60 -7.70 11.57 14.50
N LEU A 61 -7.18 10.65 13.69
CA LEU A 61 -7.97 9.53 13.19
C LEU A 61 -8.09 8.44 14.26
N GLU A 62 -9.27 7.86 14.38
CA GLU A 62 -9.45 6.67 15.20
C GLU A 62 -8.58 5.53 14.65
N TRP A 63 -8.13 4.64 15.53
CA TRP A 63 -7.23 3.55 15.13
C TRP A 63 -7.80 2.70 13.99
N GLN A 64 -9.10 2.38 14.04
CA GLN A 64 -9.75 1.60 12.99
C GLN A 64 -9.69 2.32 11.65
N VAL A 65 -9.97 3.63 11.65
CA VAL A 65 -9.95 4.44 10.43
C VAL A 65 -8.53 4.56 9.88
N TYR A 66 -7.56 4.79 10.76
CA TYR A 66 -6.15 4.86 10.36
C TYR A 66 -5.70 3.55 9.71
N THR A 67 -6.00 2.43 10.37
CA THR A 67 -5.64 1.10 9.87
C THR A 67 -6.26 0.83 8.50
N ASN A 68 -7.55 1.10 8.36
CA ASN A 68 -8.25 0.91 7.09
C ASN A 68 -7.69 1.80 5.99
N THR A 69 -7.28 3.02 6.35
CA THR A 69 -6.68 3.96 5.39
C THR A 69 -5.35 3.42 4.85
N VAL A 70 -4.48 2.95 5.74
CA VAL A 70 -3.20 2.36 5.32
C VAL A 70 -3.42 1.13 4.45
N LEU A 71 -4.36 0.27 4.83
CA LEU A 71 -4.66 -0.94 4.06
C LEU A 71 -5.25 -0.60 2.69
N ALA A 72 -6.17 0.35 2.63
CA ALA A 72 -6.78 0.76 1.36
C ALA A 72 -5.77 1.38 0.40
N ILE A 73 -4.98 2.33 0.89
CA ILE A 73 -3.99 3.01 0.06
C ILE A 73 -2.86 2.06 -0.33
N GLY A 74 -2.36 1.26 0.63
CA GLY A 74 -1.30 0.29 0.34
C GLY A 74 -1.74 -0.78 -0.65
N ALA A 75 -2.98 -1.25 -0.55
CA ALA A 75 -3.54 -2.20 -1.51
C ALA A 75 -3.58 -1.58 -2.91
N TYR A 76 -4.03 -0.33 -3.02
CA TYR A 76 -4.08 0.36 -4.31
C TYR A 76 -2.67 0.54 -4.90
N VAL A 77 -1.74 1.05 -4.09
CA VAL A 77 -0.35 1.29 -4.54
C VAL A 77 0.28 -0.02 -5.01
N GLY A 78 0.12 -1.09 -4.23
CA GLY A 78 0.66 -2.39 -4.60
C GLY A 78 0.01 -2.95 -5.87
N GLU A 79 -1.30 -2.73 -6.05
CA GLU A 79 -1.99 -3.16 -7.27
C GLU A 79 -1.54 -2.39 -8.49
N VAL A 80 -1.20 -1.11 -8.36
CA VAL A 80 -0.59 -0.36 -9.48
C VAL A 80 0.74 -1.01 -9.87
N LEU A 81 1.60 -1.30 -8.89
CA LEU A 81 2.88 -1.96 -9.17
C LEU A 81 2.68 -3.33 -9.81
N ARG A 82 1.75 -4.13 -9.28
CA ARG A 82 1.49 -5.47 -9.81
C ARG A 82 1.02 -5.44 -11.25
N ARG A 83 0.16 -4.47 -11.58
CA ARG A 83 -0.43 -4.36 -12.93
C ARG A 83 0.48 -3.69 -13.94
N GLN A 84 1.28 -2.71 -13.51
CA GLN A 84 2.08 -1.86 -14.40
C GLN A 84 3.57 -2.18 -14.37
N GLY A 85 4.03 -2.96 -13.39
CA GLY A 85 5.45 -3.25 -13.24
C GLY A 85 5.97 -4.21 -14.30
N ASP A 86 7.27 -4.08 -14.61
CA ASP A 86 7.97 -4.93 -15.56
C ASP A 86 8.12 -6.36 -15.06
N SER A 87 8.18 -6.55 -13.75
CA SER A 87 8.31 -7.85 -13.12
C SER A 87 6.94 -8.44 -12.83
N GLN A 88 6.88 -9.76 -12.67
CA GLN A 88 5.64 -10.44 -12.31
C GLN A 88 5.49 -10.44 -10.79
N TRP A 89 4.97 -9.35 -10.27
CA TRP A 89 4.75 -9.19 -8.83
C TRP A 89 3.54 -10.01 -8.38
N GLU A 90 3.70 -10.72 -7.26
CA GLU A 90 2.63 -11.49 -6.64
C GLU A 90 2.52 -11.15 -5.17
N TRP A 91 1.28 -11.00 -4.69
CA TRP A 91 1.02 -10.77 -3.28
C TRP A 91 1.24 -12.04 -2.47
N MET A 92 1.78 -11.87 -1.27
CA MET A 92 1.92 -12.95 -0.31
C MET A 92 1.64 -12.41 1.09
N ASN A 93 0.85 -13.15 1.86
CA ASN A 93 0.65 -12.82 3.27
C ASN A 93 1.98 -12.87 4.01
N PHE A 94 2.17 -11.97 4.97
CA PHE A 94 3.45 -11.86 5.66
C PHE A 94 3.85 -13.17 6.35
N ASP A 95 2.89 -13.86 6.98
CA ASP A 95 3.19 -15.12 7.67
C ASP A 95 3.70 -16.18 6.70
N ASP A 96 3.12 -16.27 5.52
CA ASP A 96 3.58 -17.19 4.48
C ASP A 96 4.96 -16.81 3.98
N PHE A 97 5.20 -15.50 3.80
CA PHE A 97 6.52 -15.01 3.39
C PHE A 97 7.59 -15.41 4.39
N MET A 98 7.33 -15.20 5.69
CA MET A 98 8.31 -15.54 6.74
C MET A 98 8.54 -17.06 6.81
N ARG A 99 7.49 -17.85 6.61
CA ARG A 99 7.61 -19.30 6.66
C ARG A 99 8.36 -19.87 5.45
N LEU A 100 8.11 -19.34 4.26
CA LEU A 100 8.65 -19.88 3.00
C LEU A 100 9.98 -19.23 2.61
N HIS A 101 10.25 -18.00 3.04
CA HIS A 101 11.39 -17.22 2.58
C HIS A 101 12.14 -16.56 3.73
N ILE A 102 12.32 -17.31 4.84
CA ILE A 102 12.94 -16.75 6.05
C ILE A 102 14.38 -16.26 5.79
N ASP A 103 15.13 -16.96 4.95
CA ASP A 103 16.51 -16.55 4.64
C ASP A 103 16.54 -15.22 3.90
N LEU A 104 15.62 -15.03 2.96
CA LEU A 104 15.50 -13.79 2.23
C LEU A 104 15.03 -12.66 3.17
N ALA A 105 14.04 -12.92 4.01
CA ALA A 105 13.57 -11.94 4.98
C ALA A 105 14.69 -11.49 5.91
N THR A 106 15.48 -12.45 6.41
CA THR A 106 16.62 -12.14 7.29
C THR A 106 17.67 -11.30 6.59
N SER A 107 18.01 -11.67 5.34
CA SER A 107 19.03 -10.92 4.58
C SER A 107 18.59 -9.50 4.26
N LEU A 108 17.28 -9.26 4.12
CA LEU A 108 16.74 -7.92 3.85
C LEU A 108 16.40 -7.14 5.11
N GLY A 109 16.56 -7.74 6.29
CA GLY A 109 16.23 -7.09 7.55
C GLY A 109 14.74 -6.91 7.78
N ILE A 110 13.89 -7.71 7.14
CA ILE A 110 12.44 -7.61 7.30
C ILE A 110 12.02 -8.29 8.60
N LYS A 111 11.30 -7.57 9.43
CA LYS A 111 10.82 -8.03 10.73
C LYS A 111 9.33 -7.80 10.85
N GLU A 112 8.67 -8.61 11.69
CA GLU A 112 7.26 -8.43 11.99
C GLU A 112 7.05 -7.15 12.78
N GLU A 113 6.36 -6.17 12.18
CA GLU A 113 6.10 -4.86 12.78
C GLU A 113 4.70 -4.34 12.45
N GLY A 114 3.67 -5.10 12.78
CA GLY A 114 2.29 -4.63 12.62
C GLY A 114 1.88 -4.39 11.18
N LEU A 115 1.26 -3.25 10.90
CA LEU A 115 0.73 -2.91 9.58
C LEU A 115 1.80 -2.81 8.49
N ASN A 116 3.04 -2.50 8.87
CA ASN A 116 4.14 -2.34 7.93
C ASN A 116 4.32 -3.56 7.04
N VAL A 117 3.98 -4.73 7.56
CA VAL A 117 4.24 -6.01 6.93
C VAL A 117 2.97 -6.85 6.81
N ALA A 118 1.82 -6.19 6.60
CA ALA A 118 0.55 -6.91 6.46
C ALA A 118 0.59 -7.91 5.31
N ALA A 119 1.19 -7.52 4.18
CA ALA A 119 1.45 -8.41 3.05
C ALA A 119 2.65 -7.86 2.28
N VAL A 120 3.30 -8.71 1.51
CA VAL A 120 4.43 -8.32 0.68
C VAL A 120 4.11 -8.58 -0.79
N LEU A 121 4.81 -7.87 -1.68
CA LEU A 121 4.85 -8.21 -3.10
C LEU A 121 6.21 -8.81 -3.40
N MET A 122 6.21 -9.93 -4.11
CA MET A 122 7.42 -10.64 -4.52
C MET A 122 7.48 -10.81 -6.02
N ALA A 123 8.68 -10.70 -6.58
CA ALA A 123 8.99 -11.03 -7.96
C ALA A 123 10.36 -11.72 -7.96
N GLY A 124 10.37 -13.05 -8.00
CA GLY A 124 11.60 -13.82 -7.83
C GLY A 124 12.18 -13.57 -6.44
N LYS A 125 13.39 -13.01 -6.37
CA LYS A 125 14.05 -12.64 -5.10
C LYS A 125 13.83 -11.18 -4.72
N GLN A 126 13.09 -10.43 -5.53
CA GLN A 126 12.73 -9.05 -5.20
C GLN A 126 11.53 -9.06 -4.26
N VAL A 127 11.60 -8.26 -3.21
CA VAL A 127 10.53 -8.11 -2.24
C VAL A 127 10.31 -6.64 -2.00
N THR A 128 9.05 -6.21 -1.95
CA THR A 128 8.72 -4.85 -1.58
C THR A 128 7.49 -4.82 -0.67
N LEU A 129 7.38 -3.77 0.12
CA LEU A 129 6.40 -3.64 1.19
C LEU A 129 5.52 -2.40 0.98
N PRO A 130 4.45 -2.49 0.17
CA PRO A 130 3.64 -1.30 -0.15
C PRO A 130 3.00 -0.66 1.08
N PHE A 131 2.54 -1.45 2.06
CA PHE A 131 1.94 -0.90 3.28
C PHE A 131 2.96 -0.15 4.12
N ASN A 132 4.17 -0.68 4.22
CA ASN A 132 5.27 0.01 4.90
C ASN A 132 5.56 1.35 4.22
N LYS A 133 5.53 1.39 2.89
CA LYS A 133 5.81 2.62 2.15
C LYS A 133 4.77 3.70 2.43
N VAL A 134 3.50 3.32 2.51
CA VAL A 134 2.43 4.26 2.86
C VAL A 134 2.65 4.81 4.27
N MET A 135 2.95 3.94 5.23
CA MET A 135 3.21 4.37 6.61
C MET A 135 4.42 5.28 6.71
N ARG A 136 5.49 4.97 5.98
CA ARG A 136 6.68 5.83 5.96
C ARG A 136 6.38 7.21 5.38
N ASN A 137 5.53 7.28 4.35
CA ASN A 137 5.10 8.56 3.82
C ASN A 137 4.39 9.38 4.91
N LEU A 138 3.46 8.75 5.62
CA LEU A 138 2.71 9.43 6.68
C LEU A 138 3.59 9.84 7.87
N GLU A 139 4.56 9.01 8.24
CA GLU A 139 5.44 9.27 9.38
C GLU A 139 6.61 10.20 9.06
N GLU A 140 7.21 10.05 7.89
CA GLU A 140 8.48 10.70 7.55
C GLU A 140 8.34 11.86 6.58
N GLY A 141 7.28 11.87 5.75
CA GLY A 141 7.00 12.99 4.89
C GLY A 141 6.98 12.68 3.39
N PRO A 142 6.79 13.74 2.57
CA PRO A 142 6.56 13.59 1.13
C PRO A 142 7.76 13.08 0.34
N GLU A 143 8.95 13.03 0.92
CA GLU A 143 10.11 12.40 0.28
C GLU A 143 9.91 10.89 0.09
N ASN A 144 8.93 10.30 0.77
CA ASN A 144 8.53 8.91 0.58
C ASN A 144 7.33 8.82 -0.37
N SER A 145 7.40 9.48 -1.53
CA SER A 145 6.34 9.49 -2.55
C SER A 145 6.04 8.08 -3.04
N VAL A 146 4.74 7.72 -3.09
CA VAL A 146 4.33 6.42 -3.62
C VAL A 146 4.46 6.38 -5.14
N HIS A 147 4.30 7.52 -5.82
CA HIS A 147 4.54 7.62 -7.26
C HIS A 147 6.01 7.30 -7.59
N PHE A 148 6.92 7.93 -6.87
CA PHE A 148 8.36 7.65 -7.04
C PHE A 148 8.68 6.19 -6.72
N TYR A 149 8.11 5.66 -5.64
CA TYR A 149 8.34 4.28 -5.21
C TYR A 149 7.98 3.28 -6.32
N VAL A 150 6.78 3.39 -6.87
CA VAL A 150 6.32 2.45 -7.89
C VAL A 150 7.15 2.59 -9.17
N THR A 151 7.49 3.83 -9.56
CA THR A 151 8.35 4.07 -10.72
C THR A 151 9.73 3.44 -10.51
N ALA A 152 10.31 3.61 -9.32
CA ALA A 152 11.63 3.05 -9.00
C ALA A 152 11.62 1.53 -8.99
N MET A 153 10.46 0.90 -8.70
CA MET A 153 10.33 -0.56 -8.72
C MET A 153 10.05 -1.13 -10.12
N GLY A 154 10.12 -0.30 -11.16
CA GLY A 154 10.06 -0.76 -12.55
C GLY A 154 8.73 -0.58 -13.23
N ALA A 155 7.84 0.26 -12.72
CA ALA A 155 6.57 0.54 -13.36
C ALA A 155 6.60 1.88 -14.07
N GLY A 156 6.03 1.93 -15.25
CA GLY A 156 5.98 3.13 -16.06
C GLY A 156 7.31 3.43 -16.72
N ASP A 157 7.44 4.62 -17.28
CA ASP A 157 8.69 5.05 -17.85
C ASP A 157 8.70 6.27 -18.42
#